data_81eb979f52731862ca7a6f958c23c828
#
_entry.id   81eb979f52731862ca7a6f958c23c828
#
_cell.length_a   1.000
_cell.length_b   1.000
_cell.length_c   1.000
_cell.angle_alpha   90.00
_cell.angle_beta   90.00
_cell.angle_gamma   90.00
#
_symmetry.space_group_name_H-M   'P 1'
#
loop_
_entity.id
_entity.type
_entity.pdbx_description
1 polymer ?
#
loop_
_entity_poly.entity_id
_entity_poly.type
_entity_poly.pdbx_seq_one_letter_code
_entity_poly.pdbx_strand_id
1 'polypeptide(L)'
;MSKNKKILGFSIFVLVLLFVGKYVYDMNINHNFETITEGKVYKSAVIPPDEIESYVKKYHIKSIVDLRMPGTNDLVLNPENPSELQAEKNAVSKIGGVNYFSNPSEQVPNDKNIATFTKIMDNKDNYPV
;
A
#
# COMPACT_ATOMS: atom_id res chain seq x y z
N MET A 1 -33.36 20.42 -28.29
CA MET A 1 -32.03 19.83 -28.29
C MET A 1 -31.99 18.64 -29.23
N SER A 2 -31.00 18.59 -30.11
CA SER A 2 -30.91 17.47 -31.05
C SER A 2 -30.59 16.16 -30.34
N LYS A 3 -31.05 15.06 -30.92
CA LYS A 3 -30.83 13.70 -30.37
C LYS A 3 -29.32 13.42 -30.15
N ASN A 4 -28.46 13.93 -31.07
CA ASN A 4 -27.03 13.73 -30.98
C ASN A 4 -26.38 14.46 -29.80
N LYS A 5 -26.89 15.63 -29.42
CA LYS A 5 -26.40 16.37 -28.23
C LYS A 5 -26.75 15.66 -26.93
N LYS A 6 -27.92 15.02 -26.87
CA LYS A 6 -28.31 14.21 -25.70
C LYS A 6 -27.44 12.97 -25.55
N ILE A 7 -27.13 12.29 -26.63
CA ILE A 7 -26.25 11.12 -26.65
C ILE A 7 -24.83 11.52 -26.23
N LEU A 8 -24.31 12.62 -26.74
CA LEU A 8 -22.98 13.12 -26.36
C LEU A 8 -22.91 13.46 -24.87
N GLY A 9 -23.91 14.17 -24.35
CA GLY A 9 -23.98 14.50 -22.91
C GLY A 9 -24.05 13.26 -22.02
N PHE A 10 -24.82 12.25 -22.42
CA PHE A 10 -24.91 10.98 -21.71
C PHE A 10 -23.57 10.23 -21.72
N SER A 11 -22.88 10.20 -22.86
CA SER A 11 -21.57 9.55 -22.99
C SER A 11 -20.52 10.21 -22.10
N ILE A 12 -20.49 11.54 -22.04
CA ILE A 12 -19.58 12.27 -21.13
C ILE A 12 -19.88 11.95 -19.67
N PHE A 13 -21.16 11.92 -19.31
CA PHE A 13 -21.58 11.58 -17.94
C PHE A 13 -21.12 10.18 -17.53
N VAL A 14 -21.25 9.19 -18.40
CA VAL A 14 -20.77 7.81 -18.14
C VAL A 14 -19.25 7.79 -17.95
N LEU A 15 -18.48 8.51 -18.78
CA LEU A 15 -17.03 8.59 -18.65
C LEU A 15 -16.62 9.19 -17.30
N VAL A 16 -17.28 10.26 -16.85
CA VAL A 16 -17.01 10.88 -15.55
C VAL A 16 -17.29 9.89 -14.41
N LEU A 17 -18.40 9.13 -14.49
CA LEU A 17 -18.71 8.11 -13.48
C LEU A 17 -17.65 7.02 -13.43
N LEU A 18 -17.11 6.59 -14.56
CA LEU A 18 -16.05 5.57 -14.62
C LEU A 18 -14.77 6.08 -13.96
N PHE A 19 -14.36 7.32 -14.22
CA PHE A 19 -13.18 7.92 -13.59
C PHE A 19 -13.36 8.09 -12.07
N VAL A 20 -14.51 8.58 -11.63
CA VAL A 20 -14.82 8.72 -10.20
C VAL A 20 -14.86 7.35 -9.52
N GLY A 21 -15.48 6.37 -10.14
CA GLY A 21 -15.55 5.01 -9.63
C GLY A 21 -14.17 4.37 -9.47
N LYS A 22 -13.30 4.55 -10.46
CA LYS A 22 -11.91 4.08 -10.38
C LYS A 22 -11.15 4.76 -9.26
N TYR A 23 -11.27 6.08 -9.13
CA TYR A 23 -10.62 6.84 -8.07
C TYR A 23 -11.04 6.35 -6.69
N VAL A 24 -12.35 6.20 -6.46
CA VAL A 24 -12.89 5.70 -5.19
C VAL A 24 -12.40 4.28 -4.91
N TYR A 25 -12.38 3.41 -5.92
CA TYR A 25 -11.87 2.05 -5.80
C TYR A 25 -10.40 2.04 -5.38
N ASP A 26 -9.55 2.80 -6.07
CA ASP A 26 -8.12 2.85 -5.78
C ASP A 26 -7.83 3.38 -4.37
N MET A 27 -8.59 4.39 -3.92
CA MET A 27 -8.38 5.01 -2.60
C MET A 27 -8.93 4.19 -1.44
N ASN A 28 -10.10 3.57 -1.58
CA ASN A 28 -10.83 2.97 -0.46
C ASN A 28 -10.85 1.44 -0.47
N ILE A 29 -10.69 0.82 -1.63
CA ILE A 29 -10.78 -0.63 -1.77
C ILE A 29 -9.41 -1.24 -2.08
N ASN A 30 -8.68 -0.67 -3.01
CA ASN A 30 -7.37 -1.17 -3.45
C ASN A 30 -6.19 -0.61 -2.62
N HIS A 31 -6.43 0.31 -1.69
CA HIS A 31 -5.41 0.90 -0.82
C HIS A 31 -4.21 1.47 -1.59
N ASN A 32 -4.45 2.06 -2.77
CA ASN A 32 -3.42 2.53 -3.69
C ASN A 32 -2.36 1.46 -4.03
N PHE A 33 -2.77 0.20 -4.06
CA PHE A 33 -1.87 -0.89 -4.40
C PHE A 33 -1.46 -0.78 -5.87
N GLU A 34 -0.16 -0.69 -6.10
CA GLU A 34 0.41 -0.56 -7.43
C GLU A 34 1.54 -1.56 -7.65
N THR A 35 1.60 -2.10 -8.85
CA THR A 35 2.71 -2.95 -9.28
C THR A 35 3.84 -2.07 -9.81
N ILE A 36 4.99 -2.13 -9.16
CA ILE A 36 6.22 -1.47 -9.65
C ILE A 36 6.93 -2.39 -10.63
N THR A 37 7.15 -3.63 -10.21
CA THR A 37 7.72 -4.68 -11.06
C THR A 37 6.93 -5.96 -10.82
N GLU A 38 6.25 -6.44 -11.84
CA GLU A 38 5.38 -7.61 -11.73
C GLU A 38 6.14 -8.83 -11.21
N GLY A 39 5.57 -9.48 -10.20
CA GLY A 39 6.15 -10.63 -9.54
C GLY A 39 7.36 -10.33 -8.64
N LYS A 40 7.72 -9.05 -8.47
CA LYS A 40 8.89 -8.67 -7.68
C LYS A 40 8.62 -7.56 -6.66
N VAL A 41 8.08 -6.43 -7.10
CA VAL A 41 7.94 -5.25 -6.24
C VAL A 41 6.56 -4.63 -6.39
N TYR A 42 5.92 -4.38 -5.26
CA TYR A 42 4.62 -3.72 -5.15
C TYR A 42 4.71 -2.60 -4.13
N LYS A 43 3.85 -1.62 -4.24
CA LYS A 43 3.69 -0.57 -3.23
C LYS A 43 2.21 -0.34 -2.92
N SER A 44 1.92 0.10 -1.72
CA SER A 44 0.55 0.41 -1.30
C SER A 44 0.53 1.49 -0.23
N ALA A 45 -0.64 2.07 -0.01
CA ALA A 45 -0.96 2.75 1.23
C ALA A 45 -1.15 1.70 2.35
N VAL A 46 -1.55 2.13 3.53
CA VAL A 46 -1.79 1.21 4.66
C VAL A 46 -2.87 0.19 4.30
N ILE A 47 -2.54 -1.08 4.39
CA ILE A 47 -3.51 -2.17 4.20
C ILE A 47 -4.00 -2.61 5.59
N PRO A 48 -5.32 -2.67 5.83
CA PRO A 48 -5.83 -3.16 7.10
C PRO A 48 -5.31 -4.55 7.45
N PRO A 49 -4.99 -4.83 8.72
CA PRO A 49 -4.40 -6.12 9.13
C PRO A 49 -5.18 -7.35 8.68
N ASP A 50 -6.50 -7.26 8.65
CA ASP A 50 -7.39 -8.35 8.23
C ASP A 50 -7.36 -8.62 6.70
N GLU A 51 -6.87 -7.67 5.91
CA GLU A 51 -6.76 -7.81 4.46
C GLU A 51 -5.35 -8.18 3.97
N ILE A 52 -4.33 -8.07 4.81
CA ILE A 52 -2.93 -8.34 4.43
C ILE A 52 -2.77 -9.77 3.89
N GLU A 53 -3.39 -10.75 4.53
CA GLU A 53 -3.28 -12.14 4.13
C GLU A 53 -3.74 -12.38 2.68
N SER A 54 -4.81 -11.71 2.26
CA SER A 54 -5.31 -11.86 0.89
C SER A 54 -4.34 -11.32 -0.14
N TYR A 55 -3.68 -10.19 0.14
CA TYR A 55 -2.63 -9.64 -0.73
C TYR A 55 -1.40 -10.55 -0.77
N VAL A 56 -0.96 -11.07 0.37
CA VAL A 56 0.16 -11.98 0.45
C VAL A 56 -0.09 -13.22 -0.41
N LYS A 57 -1.26 -13.82 -0.34
CA LYS A 57 -1.63 -15.00 -1.12
C LYS A 57 -1.77 -14.69 -2.60
N LYS A 58 -2.42 -13.57 -2.94
CA LYS A 58 -2.68 -13.19 -4.33
C LYS A 58 -1.39 -12.90 -5.10
N TYR A 59 -0.45 -12.22 -4.48
CA TYR A 59 0.79 -11.77 -5.12
C TYR A 59 2.02 -12.57 -4.71
N HIS A 60 1.85 -13.62 -3.89
CA HIS A 60 2.94 -14.45 -3.38
C HIS A 60 4.02 -13.68 -2.65
N ILE A 61 3.62 -12.70 -1.84
CA ILE A 61 4.51 -11.80 -1.13
C ILE A 61 5.35 -12.58 -0.11
N LYS A 62 6.67 -12.39 -0.12
CA LYS A 62 7.61 -12.97 0.84
C LYS A 62 8.08 -11.99 1.90
N SER A 63 8.04 -10.71 1.60
CA SER A 63 8.50 -9.68 2.53
C SER A 63 7.63 -8.45 2.45
N ILE A 64 7.49 -7.78 3.58
CA ILE A 64 6.80 -6.49 3.69
C ILE A 64 7.80 -5.52 4.31
N VAL A 65 7.97 -4.36 3.68
CA VAL A 65 8.78 -3.27 4.20
C VAL A 65 7.85 -2.13 4.61
N ASP A 66 7.86 -1.83 5.88
CA ASP A 66 7.08 -0.73 6.45
C ASP A 66 7.98 0.48 6.64
N LEU A 67 7.66 1.56 5.94
CA LEU A 67 8.43 2.80 5.98
C LEU A 67 7.83 3.85 6.92
N ARG A 68 6.74 3.52 7.62
CA ARG A 68 6.07 4.47 8.51
C ARG A 68 6.90 4.73 9.76
N MET A 69 6.87 5.98 10.21
CA MET A 69 7.48 6.39 11.47
C MET A 69 6.52 6.12 12.62
N PRO A 70 6.81 5.15 13.51
CA PRO A 70 5.97 4.98 14.69
C PRO A 70 6.17 6.16 15.64
N GLY A 71 5.12 6.89 15.89
CA GLY A 71 5.08 7.77 17.01
C GLY A 71 5.80 9.10 16.91
N THR A 72 6.00 9.63 15.72
CA THR A 72 6.48 11.02 15.59
C THR A 72 5.36 12.02 15.93
N ASN A 73 4.99 12.86 14.99
CA ASN A 73 3.96 13.87 15.22
C ASN A 73 2.59 13.25 15.54
N ASP A 74 2.38 12.02 15.16
CA ASP A 74 1.11 11.33 15.31
C ASP A 74 0.86 10.79 16.72
N LEU A 75 1.88 10.66 17.57
CA LEU A 75 1.67 10.28 18.97
C LEU A 75 0.83 11.28 19.74
N VAL A 76 0.92 12.56 19.38
CA VAL A 76 0.13 13.62 20.00
C VAL A 76 -1.26 13.68 19.38
N LEU A 77 -1.37 13.47 18.07
CA LEU A 77 -2.61 13.56 17.30
C LEU A 77 -3.36 12.23 17.24
N ASN A 78 -2.62 11.12 17.28
CA ASN A 78 -3.16 9.78 17.17
C ASN A 78 -2.31 8.80 17.99
N PRO A 79 -2.56 8.68 19.30
CA PRO A 79 -1.79 7.81 20.17
C PRO A 79 -1.95 6.31 19.87
N GLU A 80 -2.87 5.96 19.00
CA GLU A 80 -3.10 4.57 18.59
C GLU A 80 -2.18 4.10 17.45
N ASN A 81 -1.41 4.99 16.83
CA ASN A 81 -0.50 4.63 15.75
C ASN A 81 0.45 3.46 16.09
N PRO A 82 1.08 3.42 17.25
CA PRO A 82 1.88 2.25 17.64
C PRO A 82 1.08 0.96 17.67
N SER A 83 -0.19 1.05 18.06
CA SER A 83 -1.09 -0.11 18.08
C SER A 83 -1.42 -0.61 16.66
N GLU A 84 -1.60 0.28 15.71
CA GLU A 84 -1.82 -0.09 14.30
C GLU A 84 -0.61 -0.80 13.71
N LEU A 85 0.59 -0.27 13.92
CA LEU A 85 1.83 -0.90 13.48
C LEU A 85 2.02 -2.29 14.11
N GLN A 86 1.73 -2.40 15.40
CA GLN A 86 1.83 -3.67 16.10
C GLN A 86 0.78 -4.67 15.60
N ALA A 87 -0.43 -4.21 15.31
CA ALA A 87 -1.49 -5.05 14.75
C ALA A 87 -1.10 -5.60 13.36
N GLU A 88 -0.50 -4.78 12.52
CA GLU A 88 0.01 -5.20 11.22
C GLU A 88 1.12 -6.22 11.35
N LYS A 89 2.08 -5.96 12.23
CA LYS A 89 3.18 -6.90 12.52
C LYS A 89 2.65 -8.24 13.03
N ASN A 90 1.67 -8.22 13.91
CA ASN A 90 1.04 -9.42 14.44
C ASN A 90 0.29 -10.20 13.34
N ALA A 91 -0.42 -9.50 12.45
CA ALA A 91 -1.11 -10.10 11.32
C ALA A 91 -0.13 -10.80 10.39
N VAL A 92 0.98 -10.17 10.05
CA VAL A 92 2.03 -10.76 9.22
C VAL A 92 2.64 -11.98 9.89
N SER A 93 2.88 -11.94 11.20
CA SER A 93 3.42 -13.07 11.96
C SER A 93 2.49 -14.28 11.94
N LYS A 94 1.18 -14.07 11.96
CA LYS A 94 0.18 -15.14 11.91
C LYS A 94 0.13 -15.85 10.55
N ILE A 95 0.43 -15.14 9.47
CA ILE A 95 0.43 -15.72 8.12
C ILE A 95 1.55 -16.75 8.01
N GLY A 96 2.71 -16.49 8.59
CA GLY A 96 3.90 -17.33 8.51
C GLY A 96 4.61 -17.24 7.16
N GLY A 97 5.92 -17.41 7.15
CA GLY A 97 6.73 -17.38 5.93
C GLY A 97 6.88 -16.01 5.29
N VAL A 98 6.42 -14.94 5.93
CA VAL A 98 6.56 -13.57 5.45
C VAL A 98 7.49 -12.81 6.38
N ASN A 99 8.51 -12.17 5.81
CA ASN A 99 9.42 -11.31 6.55
C ASN A 99 8.81 -9.91 6.70
N TYR A 100 8.91 -9.35 7.88
CA TYR A 100 8.45 -7.99 8.13
C TYR A 100 9.64 -7.11 8.51
N PHE A 101 9.90 -6.10 7.68
CA PHE A 101 10.98 -5.14 7.90
C PHE A 101 10.39 -3.78 8.25
N SER A 102 10.71 -3.28 9.42
CA SER A 102 10.38 -1.91 9.81
C SER A 102 11.59 -1.02 9.54
N ASN A 103 11.47 -0.09 8.61
CA ASN A 103 12.49 0.89 8.26
C ASN A 103 11.89 2.29 8.31
N PRO A 104 11.62 2.82 9.52
CA PRO A 104 10.97 4.11 9.68
C PRO A 104 11.73 5.20 8.96
N SER A 105 11.07 5.87 8.03
CA SER A 105 11.67 6.92 7.21
C SER A 105 10.80 8.16 7.26
N GLU A 106 11.45 9.31 7.40
CA GLU A 106 10.78 10.59 7.23
C GLU A 106 10.43 10.82 5.76
N GLN A 107 9.70 11.89 5.48
CA GLN A 107 9.34 12.27 4.13
C GLN A 107 10.56 12.37 3.21
N VAL A 108 11.68 12.84 3.74
CA VAL A 108 12.99 12.76 3.09
C VAL A 108 13.83 11.74 3.88
N PRO A 109 14.06 10.54 3.34
CA PRO A 109 14.83 9.53 4.06
C PRO A 109 16.30 9.94 4.20
N ASN A 110 16.90 9.60 5.35
CA ASN A 110 18.32 9.83 5.59
C ASN A 110 19.17 8.70 4.98
N ASP A 111 20.51 8.87 5.00
CA ASP A 111 21.42 7.89 4.41
C ASP A 111 21.31 6.50 5.04
N LYS A 112 21.04 6.43 6.33
CA LYS A 112 20.86 5.17 7.05
C LYS A 112 19.59 4.43 6.57
N ASN A 113 18.49 5.16 6.37
CA ASN A 113 17.26 4.59 5.84
C ASN A 113 17.46 4.06 4.42
N ILE A 114 18.15 4.82 3.58
CA ILE A 114 18.46 4.43 2.20
C ILE A 114 19.34 3.18 2.19
N ALA A 115 20.40 3.13 3.00
CA ALA A 115 21.29 1.99 3.09
C ALA A 115 20.56 0.73 3.56
N THR A 116 19.68 0.84 4.58
CA THR A 116 18.89 -0.27 5.08
C THR A 116 17.91 -0.79 4.02
N PHE A 117 17.21 0.11 3.34
CA PHE A 117 16.30 -0.24 2.27
C PHE A 117 17.02 -0.94 1.12
N THR A 118 18.16 -0.40 0.69
CA THR A 118 18.99 -0.99 -0.37
C THR A 118 19.42 -2.40 0.00
N LYS A 119 19.86 -2.61 1.23
CA LYS A 119 20.27 -3.94 1.72
C LYS A 119 19.11 -4.94 1.67
N ILE A 120 17.91 -4.54 2.04
CA ILE A 120 16.72 -5.38 1.96
C ILE A 120 16.42 -5.72 0.50
N MET A 121 16.45 -4.75 -0.39
CA MET A 121 16.10 -4.91 -1.79
C MET A 121 17.18 -5.66 -2.60
N ASP A 122 18.44 -5.66 -2.16
CA ASP A 122 19.51 -6.42 -2.80
C ASP A 122 19.43 -7.93 -2.50
N ASN A 123 18.71 -8.32 -1.47
CA ASN A 123 18.55 -9.73 -1.15
C ASN A 123 17.38 -10.32 -1.97
N LYS A 124 17.71 -11.16 -2.94
CA LYS A 124 16.73 -11.79 -3.83
C LYS A 124 15.74 -12.70 -3.09
N ASP A 125 16.12 -13.24 -1.93
CA ASP A 125 15.26 -14.11 -1.13
C ASP A 125 14.10 -13.33 -0.49
N ASN A 126 14.17 -12.01 -0.44
CA ASN A 126 13.10 -11.16 0.05
C ASN A 126 11.97 -10.94 -0.97
N TYR A 127 12.19 -11.24 -2.24
CA TYR A 127 11.18 -11.02 -3.27
C TYR A 127 10.16 -12.15 -3.35
N PRO A 128 8.88 -11.87 -3.70
CA PRO A 128 8.27 -10.53 -3.93
C PRO A 128 8.09 -9.70 -2.63
N VAL A 129 8.23 -8.40 -2.78
CA VAL A 129 8.14 -7.41 -1.70
C VAL A 129 6.95 -6.50 -1.88
#